data_63656e1e082b835e06b1b6f54065bd49
#
_entry.id   63656e1e082b835e06b1b6f54065bd49
#
_cell.length_a   1.000
_cell.length_b   1.000
_cell.length_c   1.000
_cell.angle_alpha   90.00
_cell.angle_beta   90.00
_cell.angle_gamma   90.00
#
_symmetry.space_group_name_H-M   'P 1'
#
loop_
_entity.id
_entity.type
_entity.pdbx_description
1 polymer ?
#
loop_
_entity_poly.entity_id
_entity_poly.type
_entity_poly.pdbx_seq_one_letter_code
_entity_poly.pdbx_strand_id
1 'polypeptide(L)'
;QSGDIALGVLVANTADRRSRGMMYWSGLPPSSGMIFIWEQTRERSGGFWNRNVPIDLSVAWLARDGTILEFTTLYAEDDTTKRPQQPYFFVLELPHGRFERMGIALGDRVLIPETLLPN
;
A
#
# COMPACT_ATOMS: atom_id res chain seq x y z
N GLN A 1 2.09 14.64 15.58
CA GLN A 1 2.71 14.64 14.26
C GLN A 1 3.06 16.04 13.82
N SER A 2 4.29 16.32 13.61
CA SER A 2 4.76 17.68 13.45
C SER A 2 5.07 18.08 12.00
N GLY A 3 4.70 17.34 11.00
CA GLY A 3 4.94 17.73 9.63
C GLY A 3 4.52 16.70 8.63
N ASP A 4 4.55 17.09 7.37
CA ASP A 4 4.18 16.20 6.28
C ASP A 4 5.40 15.48 5.76
N ILE A 5 5.20 14.23 5.36
CA ILE A 5 6.23 13.41 4.74
C ILE A 5 5.80 13.14 3.30
N ALA A 6 6.68 13.46 2.36
CA ALA A 6 6.40 13.19 0.95
C ALA A 6 6.86 11.78 0.58
N LEU A 7 6.00 11.06 -0.12
CA LEU A 7 6.30 9.71 -0.59
C LEU A 7 6.25 9.69 -2.12
N GLY A 8 7.35 9.27 -2.74
CA GLY A 8 7.36 9.04 -4.18
C GLY A 8 6.97 7.59 -4.45
N VAL A 9 5.75 7.38 -4.92
CA VAL A 9 5.23 6.04 -5.15
C VAL A 9 4.70 5.88 -6.56
N LEU A 10 4.71 4.65 -7.04
CA LEU A 10 4.04 4.29 -8.28
C LEU A 10 2.56 4.10 -7.99
N VAL A 11 1.74 4.32 -9.00
CA VAL A 11 0.28 4.23 -8.86
C VAL A 11 -0.23 3.01 -9.62
N ALA A 12 -0.86 2.08 -8.91
CA ALA A 12 -1.50 0.92 -9.48
C ALA A 12 -3.00 1.15 -9.50
N ASN A 13 -3.48 1.81 -10.54
CA ASN A 13 -4.89 2.20 -10.65
C ASN A 13 -5.63 1.52 -11.82
N THR A 14 -5.04 0.48 -12.40
CA THR A 14 -5.72 -0.36 -13.38
C THR A 14 -5.68 -1.80 -12.87
N ALA A 15 -6.62 -2.63 -13.37
CA ALA A 15 -6.65 -4.04 -12.95
C ALA A 15 -5.32 -4.74 -13.24
N ASP A 16 -4.73 -4.45 -14.40
CA ASP A 16 -3.46 -5.05 -14.78
C ASP A 16 -2.31 -4.63 -13.85
N ARG A 17 -2.22 -3.33 -13.55
CA ARG A 17 -1.18 -2.82 -12.65
C ARG A 17 -1.35 -3.38 -11.24
N ARG A 18 -2.58 -3.47 -10.75
CA ARG A 18 -2.84 -4.02 -9.42
C ARG A 18 -2.49 -5.51 -9.35
N SER A 19 -2.83 -6.27 -10.39
CA SER A 19 -2.50 -7.70 -10.43
C SER A 19 -1.00 -7.93 -10.45
N ARG A 20 -0.27 -7.12 -11.20
CA ARG A 20 1.17 -7.25 -11.28
C ARG A 20 1.85 -6.78 -10.00
N GLY A 21 1.36 -5.68 -9.41
CA GLY A 21 1.96 -5.12 -8.22
C GLY A 21 3.46 -4.95 -8.39
N MET A 22 4.22 -5.52 -7.47
CA MET A 22 5.69 -5.46 -7.52
C MET A 22 6.33 -6.78 -7.93
N MET A 23 5.60 -7.61 -8.67
CA MET A 23 6.16 -8.87 -9.17
C MET A 23 7.46 -8.65 -9.91
N TYR A 24 8.45 -9.50 -9.61
CA TYR A 24 9.78 -9.52 -10.25
C TYR A 24 10.65 -8.30 -9.95
N TRP A 25 10.22 -7.40 -9.07
CA TRP A 25 11.06 -6.27 -8.66
C TRP A 25 12.06 -6.73 -7.61
N SER A 26 13.35 -6.52 -7.89
CA SER A 26 14.41 -7.00 -7.01
C SER A 26 14.81 -5.99 -5.93
N GLY A 27 14.23 -4.82 -5.93
CA GLY A 27 14.50 -3.81 -4.91
C GLY A 27 13.84 -2.50 -5.23
N LEU A 28 13.69 -1.67 -4.21
CA LEU A 28 13.09 -0.34 -4.33
C LEU A 28 14.01 0.68 -3.69
N PRO A 29 14.10 1.89 -4.25
CA PRO A 29 14.75 2.99 -3.52
C PRO A 29 14.05 3.19 -2.17
N PRO A 30 14.77 3.66 -1.15
CA PRO A 30 14.21 3.74 0.21
C PRO A 30 12.90 4.49 0.36
N SER A 31 12.65 5.48 -0.48
CA SER A 31 11.43 6.28 -0.39
C SER A 31 10.35 5.87 -1.38
N SER A 32 10.58 4.79 -2.12
CA SER A 32 9.64 4.35 -3.15
C SER A 32 8.68 3.30 -2.63
N GLY A 33 7.55 3.17 -3.31
CA GLY A 33 6.57 2.16 -3.01
C GLY A 33 5.50 2.16 -4.07
N MET A 34 4.34 1.63 -3.73
CA MET A 34 3.23 1.56 -4.66
C MET A 34 1.92 1.79 -3.91
N ILE A 35 1.07 2.65 -4.46
CA ILE A 35 -0.27 2.83 -3.94
C ILE A 35 -1.27 2.18 -4.89
N PHE A 36 -2.18 1.40 -4.33
CA PHE A 36 -3.22 0.68 -5.07
C PHE A 36 -4.52 1.45 -4.95
N ILE A 37 -5.07 1.83 -6.09
CA ILE A 37 -6.31 2.61 -6.17
C ILE A 37 -7.23 1.90 -7.15
N TRP A 38 -8.49 1.72 -6.74
CA TRP A 38 -9.49 1.06 -7.58
C TRP A 38 -10.36 2.09 -8.27
N GLU A 39 -10.97 1.69 -9.38
CA GLU A 39 -11.78 2.58 -10.19
C GLU A 39 -13.08 3.00 -9.52
N GLN A 40 -13.51 2.26 -8.50
CA GLN A 40 -14.75 2.55 -7.79
C GLN A 40 -14.46 2.88 -6.33
N THR A 41 -15.22 3.81 -5.77
CA THR A 41 -15.05 4.28 -4.41
C THR A 41 -15.86 3.45 -3.42
N ARG A 42 -15.63 2.15 -3.37
CA ARG A 42 -16.34 1.29 -2.43
C ARG A 42 -15.37 0.44 -1.63
N GLU A 43 -15.83 0.03 -0.47
CA GLU A 43 -15.04 -0.77 0.45
C GLU A 43 -14.62 -2.10 -0.15
N ARG A 44 -13.46 -2.55 0.24
CA ARG A 44 -12.88 -3.79 -0.20
C ARG A 44 -12.49 -4.65 0.99
N SER A 45 -12.53 -5.97 0.81
CA SER A 45 -12.18 -6.91 1.85
C SER A 45 -11.20 -7.99 1.38
N GLY A 46 -10.74 -7.87 0.14
CA GLY A 46 -9.80 -8.85 -0.41
C GLY A 46 -8.43 -8.75 0.23
N GLY A 47 -7.63 -9.77 0.05
CA GLY A 47 -6.29 -9.82 0.62
C GLY A 47 -5.20 -9.57 -0.42
N PHE A 48 -3.97 -9.54 0.08
CA PHE A 48 -2.77 -9.35 -0.72
C PHE A 48 -1.79 -10.47 -0.43
N TRP A 49 -1.00 -10.82 -1.42
CA TRP A 49 0.06 -11.81 -1.28
C TRP A 49 1.32 -11.29 -1.98
N ASN A 50 2.44 -11.99 -1.74
CA ASN A 50 3.72 -11.57 -2.30
C ASN A 50 4.27 -12.58 -3.32
N ARG A 51 3.37 -13.27 -4.00
CA ARG A 51 3.77 -14.24 -5.02
C ARG A 51 4.56 -13.55 -6.12
N ASN A 52 5.73 -14.11 -6.45
CA ASN A 52 6.64 -13.58 -7.46
C ASN A 52 7.20 -12.20 -7.12
N VAL A 53 7.14 -11.79 -5.86
CA VAL A 53 7.73 -10.55 -5.39
C VAL A 53 8.96 -10.91 -4.57
N PRO A 54 10.17 -10.59 -5.03
CA PRO A 54 11.41 -11.07 -4.39
C PRO A 54 11.89 -10.24 -3.22
N ILE A 55 11.08 -9.33 -2.71
CA ILE A 55 11.45 -8.47 -1.58
C ILE A 55 10.35 -8.46 -0.54
N ASP A 56 10.74 -8.20 0.71
CA ASP A 56 9.78 -8.01 1.79
C ASP A 56 9.16 -6.63 1.69
N LEU A 57 7.87 -6.54 1.94
CA LEU A 57 7.11 -5.29 1.86
C LEU A 57 6.33 -5.04 3.15
N SER A 58 6.24 -3.78 3.53
CA SER A 58 5.29 -3.34 4.55
C SER A 58 4.05 -2.82 3.84
N VAL A 59 2.89 -3.19 4.35
CA VAL A 59 1.60 -2.86 3.73
C VAL A 59 0.74 -2.10 4.73
N ALA A 60 0.11 -1.02 4.25
CA ALA A 60 -0.88 -0.28 5.03
C ALA A 60 -2.20 -0.30 4.28
N TRP A 61 -3.28 -0.68 4.98
CA TRP A 61 -4.62 -0.57 4.45
C TRP A 61 -5.23 0.75 4.91
N LEU A 62 -5.85 1.49 3.99
CA LEU A 62 -6.30 2.85 4.21
C LEU A 62 -7.81 2.96 4.11
N ALA A 63 -8.38 3.80 4.99
CA ALA A 63 -9.77 4.19 4.91
C ALA A 63 -9.98 5.13 3.72
N ARG A 64 -11.24 5.44 3.47
CA ARG A 64 -11.62 6.31 2.35
C ARG A 64 -10.95 7.67 2.40
N ASP A 65 -10.74 8.21 3.60
CA ASP A 65 -10.07 9.50 3.78
C ASP A 65 -8.56 9.40 3.84
N GLY A 66 -8.01 8.20 3.65
CA GLY A 66 -6.57 7.98 3.71
C GLY A 66 -6.03 7.60 5.07
N THR A 67 -6.88 7.48 6.09
CA THR A 67 -6.42 7.08 7.43
C THR A 67 -5.90 5.65 7.40
N ILE A 68 -4.73 5.43 8.01
CA ILE A 68 -4.14 4.09 8.08
C ILE A 68 -4.88 3.26 9.13
N LEU A 69 -5.50 2.18 8.66
CA LEU A 69 -6.33 1.31 9.50
C LEU A 69 -5.54 0.17 10.10
N GLU A 70 -4.64 -0.45 9.31
CA GLU A 70 -3.89 -1.63 9.71
C GLU A 70 -2.60 -1.70 8.93
N PHE A 71 -1.60 -2.35 9.52
CA PHE A 71 -0.36 -2.72 8.85
C PHE A 71 -0.20 -4.21 8.79
N THR A 72 0.54 -4.69 7.80
CA THR A 72 1.03 -6.05 7.78
C THR A 72 2.36 -6.09 7.05
N THR A 73 3.02 -7.25 7.09
CA THR A 73 4.23 -7.49 6.31
C THR A 73 3.96 -8.62 5.33
N LEU A 74 4.36 -8.42 4.09
CA LEU A 74 4.39 -9.47 3.08
C LEU A 74 5.83 -9.87 2.88
N TYR A 75 6.16 -11.13 3.19
CA TYR A 75 7.53 -11.62 3.05
C TYR A 75 7.79 -12.06 1.62
N ALA A 76 9.04 -11.96 1.20
CA ALA A 76 9.44 -12.28 -0.16
C ALA A 76 8.95 -13.65 -0.59
N GLU A 77 8.38 -13.73 -1.79
CA GLU A 77 7.93 -14.97 -2.45
C GLU A 77 6.86 -15.76 -1.68
N ASP A 78 6.28 -15.18 -0.64
CA ASP A 78 5.24 -15.85 0.15
C ASP A 78 3.89 -15.67 -0.55
N ASP A 79 3.24 -16.77 -0.88
CA ASP A 79 1.93 -16.72 -1.52
C ASP A 79 0.78 -16.88 -0.54
N THR A 80 1.05 -16.75 0.76
CA THR A 80 0.00 -16.67 1.77
C THR A 80 -0.72 -15.33 1.65
N THR A 81 -2.04 -15.37 1.55
CA THR A 81 -2.84 -14.15 1.44
C THR A 81 -3.02 -13.52 2.82
N LYS A 82 -2.74 -12.22 2.91
CA LYS A 82 -2.99 -11.43 4.12
C LYS A 82 -4.19 -10.54 3.88
N ARG A 83 -5.10 -10.50 4.85
CA ARG A 83 -6.32 -9.69 4.78
C ARG A 83 -6.40 -8.79 5.99
N PRO A 84 -6.93 -7.55 5.83
CA PRO A 84 -7.20 -6.72 6.99
C PRO A 84 -8.46 -7.19 7.69
N GLN A 85 -8.63 -6.81 8.95
CA GLN A 85 -9.84 -7.10 9.71
C GLN A 85 -10.95 -6.11 9.41
N GLN A 86 -10.62 -4.99 8.77
CA GLN A 86 -11.57 -3.95 8.41
C GLN A 86 -11.61 -3.76 6.90
N PRO A 87 -12.76 -3.39 6.33
CA PRO A 87 -12.80 -2.99 4.93
C PRO A 87 -11.92 -1.77 4.68
N TYR A 88 -11.40 -1.66 3.48
CA TYR A 88 -10.47 -0.59 3.12
C TYR A 88 -10.79 -0.05 1.73
N PHE A 89 -10.20 1.12 1.40
CA PHE A 89 -10.38 1.76 0.10
C PHE A 89 -9.09 1.81 -0.71
N PHE A 90 -7.94 1.93 -0.04
CA PHE A 90 -6.64 2.04 -0.71
C PHE A 90 -5.63 1.18 0.03
N VAL A 91 -4.54 0.84 -0.68
CA VAL A 91 -3.43 0.08 -0.09
C VAL A 91 -2.13 0.78 -0.46
N LEU A 92 -1.26 0.96 0.52
CA LEU A 92 0.06 1.53 0.32
C LEU A 92 1.12 0.51 0.70
N GLU A 93 2.00 0.17 -0.23
CA GLU A 93 3.12 -0.75 0.01
C GLU A 93 4.43 0.01 -0.05
N LEU A 94 5.26 -0.18 0.95
CA LEU A 94 6.60 0.40 1.02
C LEU A 94 7.62 -0.71 1.31
N PRO A 95 8.91 -0.46 1.09
CA PRO A 95 9.93 -1.41 1.51
C PRO A 95 9.79 -1.73 3.00
N HIS A 96 10.08 -2.97 3.36
CA HIS A 96 9.89 -3.45 4.73
C HIS A 96 10.53 -2.53 5.77
N GLY A 97 9.77 -2.20 6.80
CA GLY A 97 10.23 -1.35 7.89
C GLY A 97 10.21 0.14 7.60
N ARG A 98 9.83 0.55 6.40
CA ARG A 98 9.91 1.97 6.02
C ARG A 98 8.91 2.83 6.79
N PHE A 99 7.71 2.33 7.06
CA PHE A 99 6.74 3.10 7.83
C PHE A 99 7.30 3.47 9.20
N GLU A 100 7.90 2.51 9.88
CA GLU A 100 8.48 2.75 11.20
C GLU A 100 9.63 3.76 11.15
N ARG A 101 10.52 3.61 10.16
CA ARG A 101 11.66 4.52 10.04
C ARG A 101 11.24 5.94 9.72
N MET A 102 10.10 6.12 9.08
CA MET A 102 9.58 7.45 8.77
C MET A 102 8.66 8.00 9.86
N GLY A 103 8.44 7.23 10.92
CA GLY A 103 7.57 7.66 12.02
C GLY A 103 6.09 7.63 11.69
N ILE A 104 5.71 6.82 10.71
CA ILE A 104 4.31 6.69 10.28
C ILE A 104 3.64 5.60 11.13
N ALA A 105 2.48 5.91 11.69
CA ALA A 105 1.79 5.04 12.63
C ALA A 105 0.31 4.87 12.29
N LEU A 106 -0.33 3.92 12.95
CA LEU A 106 -1.78 3.73 12.84
C LEU A 106 -2.48 5.04 13.17
N GLY A 107 -3.50 5.36 12.38
CA GLY A 107 -4.27 6.58 12.57
C GLY A 107 -3.70 7.77 11.80
N ASP A 108 -2.46 7.69 11.33
CA ASP A 108 -1.93 8.73 10.46
C ASP A 108 -2.69 8.74 9.15
N ARG A 109 -2.66 9.86 8.47
CA ARG A 109 -3.44 10.04 7.25
C ARG A 109 -2.54 10.20 6.04
N VAL A 110 -2.81 9.41 5.02
CA VAL A 110 -2.15 9.52 3.72
C VAL A 110 -2.98 10.45 2.84
N LEU A 111 -2.37 11.53 2.37
CA LEU A 111 -3.06 12.50 1.52
C LEU A 111 -2.88 12.06 0.06
N ILE A 112 -3.96 11.60 -0.54
CA ILE A 112 -3.96 11.13 -1.92
C ILE A 112 -4.42 12.27 -2.82
N PRO A 113 -3.59 12.67 -3.82
CA PRO A 113 -3.99 13.76 -4.72
C PRO A 113 -5.34 13.49 -5.38
N GLU A 114 -6.18 14.51 -5.46
CA GLU A 114 -7.50 14.38 -6.07
C GLU A 114 -7.44 13.85 -7.50
N THR A 115 -6.39 14.17 -8.23
CA THR A 115 -6.22 13.72 -9.61
C THR A 115 -6.10 12.19 -9.72
N LEU A 116 -5.79 11.52 -8.63
CA LEU A 116 -5.67 10.06 -8.61
C LEU A 116 -6.94 9.37 -8.13
N LEU A 117 -7.86 10.11 -7.54
CA LEU A 117 -9.07 9.53 -6.98
C LEU A 117 -10.09 9.23 -8.09
N PRO A 118 -10.80 8.10 -7.99
CA PRO A 118 -11.86 7.79 -8.95
C PRO A 118 -13.05 8.72 -8.74
N ASN A 119 -13.79 8.92 -9.79
CA ASN A 119 -15.01 9.75 -9.74
C ASN A 119 -16.17 9.00 -9.10
#